data_2dd0de8bcf904a2b7b3adca87fd2ef8f
#
_entry.id   2dd0de8bcf904a2b7b3adca87fd2ef8f
#
_cell.length_a   1.000
_cell.length_b   1.000
_cell.length_c   1.000
_cell.angle_alpha   90.00
_cell.angle_beta   90.00
_cell.angle_gamma   90.00
#
_symmetry.space_group_name_H-M   'P 1'
#
loop_
_entity.id
_entity.type
_entity.pdbx_description
1 polymer ?
#
loop_
_entity_poly.entity_id
_entity_poly.type
_entity_poly.pdbx_seq_one_letter_code
_entity_poly.pdbx_strand_id
1 'polypeptide(L)'
;MHSRFLKHVQENREIMRHPLINIGRKGLSPLLATAILISATIAGGAILYQYFAKSLSMYTAGSSIEVTVSAVYLSSDRYLLYYSITSRGDQPVNLSHIYFLPNGSLPQISLGNKTLLPGGRITGVQELTGQMPSSLYAVVVYYYGGSRIETKPVEVTS
;
A
#
# COMPACT_ATOMS: atom_id res chain seq x y z
N MET A 1 25.66 -15.95 -90.02
CA MET A 1 26.17 -14.87 -89.15
C MET A 1 25.15 -14.38 -88.10
N HIS A 2 24.06 -15.05 -87.87
CA HIS A 2 22.94 -14.62 -87.04
C HIS A 2 22.88 -15.28 -85.63
N SER A 3 23.70 -16.30 -85.39
CA SER A 3 23.61 -17.12 -84.14
C SER A 3 24.45 -16.60 -83.00
N ARG A 4 25.40 -15.70 -83.17
CA ARG A 4 26.24 -15.15 -82.08
C ARG A 4 25.65 -13.92 -81.38
N PHE A 5 24.73 -13.24 -82.03
CA PHE A 5 24.14 -12.03 -81.42
C PHE A 5 23.06 -12.33 -80.42
N LEU A 6 22.37 -13.44 -80.57
CA LEU A 6 21.31 -13.84 -79.61
C LEU A 6 21.84 -14.40 -78.30
N LYS A 7 23.08 -14.96 -78.29
CA LYS A 7 23.70 -15.44 -77.05
C LYS A 7 24.11 -14.31 -76.11
N HIS A 8 24.56 -13.19 -76.65
CA HIS A 8 24.98 -12.04 -75.84
C HIS A 8 23.80 -11.26 -75.22
N VAL A 9 22.62 -11.33 -75.83
CA VAL A 9 21.41 -10.67 -75.27
C VAL A 9 20.80 -11.42 -74.19
N GLN A 10 20.96 -12.79 -74.14
CA GLN A 10 20.44 -13.60 -73.09
C GLN A 10 21.33 -13.62 -71.83
N GLU A 11 22.64 -13.48 -72.01
CA GLU A 11 23.58 -13.44 -70.90
C GLU A 11 23.49 -12.14 -70.09
N ASN A 12 23.08 -11.02 -70.70
CA ASN A 12 22.88 -9.74 -70.03
C ASN A 12 21.53 -9.64 -69.33
N ARG A 13 20.60 -10.56 -69.50
CA ARG A 13 19.33 -10.59 -68.76
C ARG A 13 19.41 -11.29 -67.42
N GLU A 14 20.39 -12.08 -67.17
CA GLU A 14 20.56 -12.76 -65.88
C GLU A 14 21.31 -11.91 -64.82
N ILE A 15 22.03 -10.89 -65.26
CA ILE A 15 22.84 -10.05 -64.33
C ILE A 15 22.00 -8.99 -63.59
N MET A 16 20.73 -8.75 -64.00
CA MET A 16 19.85 -7.79 -63.33
C MET A 16 18.81 -8.44 -62.41
N ARG A 17 19.03 -9.63 -61.94
CA ARG A 17 18.32 -10.08 -60.72
C ARG A 17 19.11 -9.55 -59.52
N HIS A 18 18.95 -8.25 -59.23
CA HIS A 18 19.28 -7.74 -57.90
C HIS A 18 18.57 -8.62 -56.87
N PRO A 19 19.28 -9.28 -55.98
CA PRO A 19 18.62 -9.86 -54.83
C PRO A 19 17.95 -8.69 -54.12
N LEU A 20 16.63 -8.62 -54.19
CA LEU A 20 15.88 -7.77 -53.31
C LEU A 20 16.29 -8.18 -51.90
N ILE A 21 17.25 -7.44 -51.35
CA ILE A 21 17.76 -7.60 -50.01
C ILE A 21 16.53 -7.43 -49.12
N ASN A 22 16.04 -8.52 -48.64
CA ASN A 22 14.89 -8.61 -47.73
C ASN A 22 15.32 -8.08 -46.36
N ILE A 23 15.85 -6.85 -46.33
CA ILE A 23 16.37 -6.16 -45.13
C ILE A 23 15.21 -5.76 -44.21
N GLY A 24 13.96 -5.68 -44.74
CA GLY A 24 12.83 -5.12 -43.99
C GLY A 24 12.27 -6.01 -42.87
N ARG A 25 12.42 -7.33 -42.96
CA ARG A 25 11.76 -8.21 -41.98
C ARG A 25 12.61 -8.65 -40.80
N LYS A 26 13.94 -8.65 -40.95
CA LYS A 26 14.84 -9.08 -39.84
C LYS A 26 15.17 -7.98 -38.84
N GLY A 27 15.01 -6.70 -39.18
CA GLY A 27 15.29 -5.57 -38.30
C GLY A 27 14.10 -5.12 -37.47
N LEU A 28 12.88 -5.33 -37.95
CA LEU A 28 11.66 -4.92 -37.23
C LEU A 28 11.36 -5.85 -36.02
N SER A 29 11.71 -7.13 -36.11
CA SER A 29 11.46 -8.09 -35.01
C SER A 29 12.25 -7.78 -33.73
N PRO A 30 13.56 -7.48 -33.79
CA PRO A 30 14.31 -7.05 -32.59
C PRO A 30 13.82 -5.72 -32.01
N LEU A 31 13.47 -4.74 -32.85
CA LEU A 31 12.94 -3.46 -32.40
C LEU A 31 11.57 -3.60 -31.75
N LEU A 32 10.70 -4.43 -32.31
CA LEU A 32 9.40 -4.72 -31.73
C LEU A 32 9.55 -5.45 -30.38
N ALA A 33 10.44 -6.41 -30.30
CA ALA A 33 10.72 -7.15 -29.07
C ALA A 33 11.26 -6.23 -27.97
N THR A 34 12.18 -5.32 -28.29
CA THR A 34 12.70 -4.33 -27.32
C THR A 34 11.62 -3.35 -26.89
N ALA A 35 10.76 -2.88 -27.79
CA ALA A 35 9.66 -1.99 -27.45
C ALA A 35 8.65 -2.66 -26.50
N ILE A 36 8.31 -3.93 -26.75
CA ILE A 36 7.44 -4.70 -25.86
C ILE A 36 8.10 -4.92 -24.50
N LEU A 37 9.39 -5.24 -24.47
CA LEU A 37 10.12 -5.44 -23.21
C LEU A 37 10.17 -4.15 -22.36
N ILE A 38 10.46 -3.02 -22.97
CA ILE A 38 10.48 -1.71 -22.30
C ILE A 38 9.07 -1.38 -21.77
N SER A 39 8.03 -1.59 -22.57
CA SER A 39 6.65 -1.33 -22.15
C SER A 39 6.24 -2.23 -20.99
N ALA A 40 6.60 -3.51 -21.02
CA ALA A 40 6.33 -4.45 -19.95
C ALA A 40 7.08 -4.10 -18.65
N THR A 41 8.34 -3.65 -18.74
CA THR A 41 9.12 -3.22 -17.56
C THR A 41 8.56 -1.96 -16.93
N ILE A 42 8.13 -0.97 -17.73
CA ILE A 42 7.49 0.25 -17.23
C ILE A 42 6.16 -0.09 -16.55
N ALA A 43 5.31 -0.90 -17.18
CA ALA A 43 4.05 -1.31 -16.61
C ALA A 43 4.23 -2.10 -15.31
N GLY A 44 5.15 -3.08 -15.30
CA GLY A 44 5.49 -3.86 -14.12
C GLY A 44 6.06 -3.00 -12.99
N GLY A 45 6.96 -2.07 -13.31
CA GLY A 45 7.52 -1.11 -12.37
C GLY A 45 6.47 -0.19 -11.75
N ALA A 46 5.51 0.29 -12.52
CA ALA A 46 4.41 1.12 -12.02
C ALA A 46 3.50 0.34 -11.04
N ILE A 47 3.18 -0.91 -11.34
CA ILE A 47 2.38 -1.77 -10.46
C ILE A 47 3.14 -2.04 -9.15
N LEU A 48 4.42 -2.39 -9.24
CA LEU A 48 5.25 -2.63 -8.06
C LEU A 48 5.37 -1.35 -7.22
N TYR A 49 5.60 -0.19 -7.85
CA TYR A 49 5.67 1.08 -7.14
C TYR A 49 4.39 1.38 -6.37
N GLN A 50 3.21 1.21 -7.00
CA GLN A 50 1.92 1.41 -6.32
C GLN A 50 1.73 0.45 -5.14
N TYR A 51 2.14 -0.81 -5.30
CA TYR A 51 2.07 -1.80 -4.24
C TYR A 51 2.97 -1.43 -3.06
N PHE A 52 4.22 -1.07 -3.34
CA PHE A 52 5.17 -0.65 -2.29
C PHE A 52 4.76 0.66 -1.62
N ALA A 53 4.31 1.66 -2.39
CA ALA A 53 3.86 2.94 -1.83
C ALA A 53 2.67 2.73 -0.88
N LYS A 54 1.71 1.89 -1.26
CA LYS A 54 0.58 1.53 -0.40
C LYS A 54 1.02 0.74 0.84
N SER A 55 1.94 -0.20 0.68
CA SER A 55 2.48 -1.00 1.79
C SER A 55 3.25 -0.13 2.77
N LEU A 56 4.12 0.76 2.29
CA LEU A 56 4.88 1.69 3.13
C LEU A 56 3.97 2.66 3.90
N SER A 57 2.90 3.16 3.27
CA SER A 57 1.95 4.03 3.96
C SER A 57 1.25 3.33 5.12
N MET A 58 0.96 2.03 5.00
CA MET A 58 0.41 1.24 6.10
C MET A 58 1.41 1.06 7.24
N TYR A 59 2.69 0.83 6.94
CA TYR A 59 3.74 0.67 7.96
C TYR A 59 4.07 1.97 8.68
N THR A 60 4.19 3.07 7.97
CA THR A 60 4.47 4.38 8.56
C THR A 60 3.30 4.93 9.33
N ALA A 61 2.07 4.75 8.86
CA ALA A 61 0.88 5.19 9.57
C ALA A 61 0.64 4.39 10.86
N GLY A 62 0.92 3.07 10.87
CA GLY A 62 0.84 2.25 12.08
C GLY A 62 1.80 2.68 13.20
N SER A 63 2.92 3.31 12.86
CA SER A 63 3.87 3.88 13.81
C SER A 63 3.61 5.34 14.15
N SER A 64 2.65 6.00 13.50
CA SER A 64 2.36 7.42 13.69
C SER A 64 1.52 7.74 14.92
N ILE A 65 0.89 6.74 15.52
CA ILE A 65 0.07 6.91 16.73
C ILE A 65 0.64 6.09 17.86
N GLU A 66 0.91 6.76 18.97
CA GLU A 66 1.25 6.16 20.25
C GLU A 66 -0.01 6.12 21.12
N VAL A 67 -0.32 4.94 21.63
CA VAL A 67 -1.50 4.70 22.47
C VAL A 67 -1.06 4.18 23.81
N THR A 68 -1.59 4.76 24.86
CA THR A 68 -1.44 4.28 26.24
C THR A 68 -2.83 4.13 26.83
N VAL A 69 -3.12 2.99 27.41
CA VAL A 69 -4.38 2.71 28.08
C VAL A 69 -4.10 2.11 29.44
N SER A 70 -4.72 2.65 30.47
CA SER A 70 -4.62 2.14 31.84
C SER A 70 -5.99 2.07 32.48
N ALA A 71 -6.17 1.11 33.38
CA ALA A 71 -7.40 0.92 34.12
C ALA A 71 -7.15 1.10 35.61
N VAL A 72 -8.10 1.76 36.31
CA VAL A 72 -8.08 1.93 37.76
C VAL A 72 -9.39 1.36 38.32
N TYR A 73 -9.29 0.43 39.20
CA TYR A 73 -10.45 -0.17 39.85
C TYR A 73 -11.06 0.79 40.88
N LEU A 74 -12.37 0.99 40.77
CA LEU A 74 -13.16 1.74 41.77
C LEU A 74 -13.85 0.80 42.78
N SER A 75 -14.28 -0.38 42.29
CA SER A 75 -14.90 -1.44 43.08
C SER A 75 -14.74 -2.76 42.34
N SER A 76 -15.29 -3.84 42.89
CA SER A 76 -15.18 -5.18 42.29
C SER A 76 -15.75 -5.32 40.88
N ASP A 77 -16.68 -4.44 40.51
CA ASP A 77 -17.39 -4.47 39.22
C ASP A 77 -17.37 -3.13 38.46
N ARG A 78 -16.60 -2.14 38.93
CA ARG A 78 -16.48 -0.81 38.31
C ARG A 78 -15.03 -0.39 38.24
N TYR A 79 -14.63 0.13 37.06
CA TYR A 79 -13.30 0.67 36.86
C TYR A 79 -13.33 1.86 35.91
N LEU A 80 -12.33 2.73 36.04
CA LEU A 80 -12.08 3.84 35.13
C LEU A 80 -11.00 3.43 34.14
N LEU A 81 -11.26 3.60 32.87
CA LEU A 81 -10.32 3.39 31.82
C LEU A 81 -9.81 4.72 31.30
N TYR A 82 -8.53 4.96 31.51
CA TYR A 82 -7.83 6.14 31.03
C TYR A 82 -7.17 5.81 29.70
N TYR A 83 -7.34 6.65 28.71
CA TYR A 83 -6.61 6.51 27.44
C TYR A 83 -5.91 7.80 27.06
N SER A 84 -4.74 7.67 26.44
CA SER A 84 -3.97 8.74 25.86
C SER A 84 -3.52 8.33 24.47
N ILE A 85 -3.85 9.13 23.48
CA ILE A 85 -3.52 8.92 22.08
C ILE A 85 -2.70 10.11 21.62
N THR A 86 -1.47 9.88 21.19
CA THR A 86 -0.55 10.92 20.71
C THR A 86 -0.19 10.65 19.25
N SER A 87 -0.30 11.66 18.38
CA SER A 87 0.19 11.59 17.01
C SER A 87 1.69 11.82 16.97
N ARG A 88 2.44 10.84 16.46
CA ARG A 88 3.88 10.94 16.21
C ARG A 88 4.19 11.16 14.74
N GLY A 89 3.16 11.10 13.87
CA GLY A 89 3.31 11.29 12.43
C GLY A 89 3.47 12.76 12.05
N ASP A 90 3.71 12.99 10.78
CA ASP A 90 3.88 14.30 10.15
C ASP A 90 2.58 14.84 9.52
N GLN A 91 1.52 14.04 9.51
CA GLN A 91 0.24 14.37 8.91
C GLN A 91 -0.90 14.20 9.92
N PRO A 92 -2.01 14.95 9.74
CA PRO A 92 -3.19 14.81 10.57
C PRO A 92 -3.86 13.45 10.38
N VAL A 93 -4.38 12.88 11.46
CA VAL A 93 -5.11 11.63 11.50
C VAL A 93 -6.51 11.87 12.07
N ASN A 94 -7.50 11.13 11.56
CA ASN A 94 -8.87 11.20 12.07
C ASN A 94 -9.15 9.96 12.93
N LEU A 95 -9.30 10.17 14.24
CA LEU A 95 -9.59 9.10 15.19
C LEU A 95 -11.05 8.68 15.10
N SER A 96 -11.32 7.38 14.98
CA SER A 96 -12.68 6.83 14.91
C SER A 96 -13.15 6.30 16.27
N HIS A 97 -12.59 5.21 16.70
CA HIS A 97 -12.98 4.55 17.95
C HIS A 97 -11.85 3.67 18.50
N ILE A 98 -12.01 3.28 19.75
CA ILE A 98 -11.18 2.27 20.42
C ILE A 98 -12.05 1.03 20.58
N TYR A 99 -11.55 -0.14 20.22
CA TYR A 99 -12.16 -1.40 20.56
C TYR A 99 -11.20 -2.29 21.37
N PHE A 100 -11.74 -3.28 22.02
CA PHE A 100 -10.99 -4.12 22.96
C PHE A 100 -10.95 -5.57 22.51
N LEU A 101 -9.82 -6.22 22.80
CA LEU A 101 -9.63 -7.64 22.56
C LEU A 101 -9.49 -8.40 23.90
N PRO A 102 -10.08 -9.59 24.00
CA PRO A 102 -10.88 -10.28 22.99
C PRO A 102 -12.16 -9.55 22.63
N ASN A 103 -12.61 -9.71 21.40
CA ASN A 103 -13.78 -9.01 20.87
C ASN A 103 -15.02 -9.21 21.74
N GLY A 104 -15.71 -8.09 22.02
CA GLY A 104 -16.93 -8.10 22.84
C GLY A 104 -16.69 -8.14 24.36
N SER A 105 -15.44 -8.10 24.81
CA SER A 105 -15.11 -8.02 26.24
C SER A 105 -15.58 -6.71 26.86
N LEU A 106 -15.47 -5.61 26.11
CA LEU A 106 -15.89 -4.28 26.53
C LEU A 106 -16.57 -3.53 25.38
N PRO A 107 -17.44 -2.53 25.69
CA PRO A 107 -18.02 -1.67 24.68
C PRO A 107 -16.96 -0.83 24.00
N GLN A 108 -17.18 -0.51 22.72
CA GLN A 108 -16.31 0.38 21.95
C GLN A 108 -16.43 1.82 22.48
N ILE A 109 -15.31 2.51 22.54
CA ILE A 109 -15.25 3.94 22.88
C ILE A 109 -15.19 4.76 21.60
N SER A 110 -16.24 5.52 21.31
CA SER A 110 -16.27 6.43 20.15
C SER A 110 -15.41 7.65 20.44
N LEU A 111 -14.51 7.97 19.50
CA LEU A 111 -13.66 9.16 19.56
C LEU A 111 -14.24 10.33 18.73
N GLY A 112 -15.41 10.14 18.13
CA GLY A 112 -16.17 11.19 17.44
C GLY A 112 -15.50 11.75 16.20
N ASN A 113 -14.71 10.95 15.49
CA ASN A 113 -13.95 11.34 14.29
C ASN A 113 -13.11 12.62 14.50
N LYS A 114 -12.50 12.74 15.67
CA LYS A 114 -11.65 13.88 15.99
C LYS A 114 -10.37 13.85 15.17
N THR A 115 -10.03 14.99 14.58
CA THR A 115 -8.75 15.16 13.87
C THR A 115 -7.65 15.42 14.90
N LEU A 116 -6.61 14.62 14.86
CA LEU A 116 -5.41 14.77 15.67
C LEU A 116 -4.27 15.30 14.78
N LEU A 117 -3.80 16.49 15.07
CA LEU A 117 -2.68 17.12 14.36
C LEU A 117 -1.35 16.46 14.74
N PRO A 118 -0.30 16.60 13.91
CA PRO A 118 1.04 16.17 14.26
C PRO A 118 1.48 16.67 15.63
N GLY A 119 1.99 15.79 16.49
CA GLY A 119 2.37 16.09 17.87
C GLY A 119 1.19 16.31 18.82
N GLY A 120 -0.05 16.32 18.33
CA GLY A 120 -1.25 16.46 19.15
C GLY A 120 -1.50 15.25 20.05
N ARG A 121 -2.20 15.47 21.16
CA ARG A 121 -2.60 14.45 22.11
C ARG A 121 -4.08 14.59 22.46
N ILE A 122 -4.77 13.46 22.55
CA ILE A 122 -6.11 13.36 23.09
C ILE A 122 -6.06 12.40 24.27
N THR A 123 -6.66 12.83 25.38
CA THR A 123 -6.85 12.01 26.58
C THR A 123 -8.34 11.93 26.90
N GLY A 124 -8.73 10.82 27.48
CA GLY A 124 -10.09 10.65 27.96
C GLY A 124 -10.17 9.62 29.07
N VAL A 125 -11.32 9.64 29.74
CA VAL A 125 -11.65 8.72 30.81
C VAL A 125 -13.03 8.18 30.53
N GLN A 126 -13.17 6.85 30.63
CA GLN A 126 -14.45 6.17 30.48
C GLN A 126 -14.68 5.28 31.69
N GLU A 127 -15.82 5.46 32.37
CA GLU A 127 -16.26 4.53 33.39
C GLU A 127 -16.91 3.30 32.73
N LEU A 128 -16.47 2.15 33.16
CA LEU A 128 -16.97 0.86 32.67
C LEU A 128 -17.40 -0.01 33.84
N THR A 129 -18.45 -0.79 33.62
CA THR A 129 -19.00 -1.74 34.60
C THR A 129 -18.80 -3.15 34.08
N GLY A 130 -18.51 -4.08 35.00
CA GLY A 130 -18.27 -5.48 34.72
C GLY A 130 -16.90 -5.94 35.17
N GLN A 131 -16.65 -7.23 35.02
CA GLN A 131 -15.35 -7.80 35.35
C GLN A 131 -14.36 -7.51 34.24
N MET A 132 -13.22 -6.95 34.59
CA MET A 132 -12.12 -6.74 33.63
C MET A 132 -11.48 -8.10 33.34
N PRO A 133 -11.30 -8.47 32.04
CA PRO A 133 -10.57 -9.67 31.67
C PRO A 133 -9.14 -9.64 32.20
N SER A 134 -8.56 -10.80 32.49
CA SER A 134 -7.17 -10.92 32.96
C SER A 134 -6.14 -10.44 31.96
N SER A 135 -6.48 -10.43 30.66
CA SER A 135 -5.70 -9.84 29.61
C SER A 135 -6.63 -9.05 28.71
N LEU A 136 -6.41 -7.74 28.66
CA LEU A 136 -7.18 -6.81 27.86
C LEU A 136 -6.23 -6.00 26.96
N TYR A 137 -6.56 -5.94 25.69
CA TYR A 137 -5.81 -5.14 24.73
C TYR A 137 -6.72 -4.12 24.08
N ALA A 138 -6.23 -2.91 23.92
CA ALA A 138 -6.91 -1.83 23.21
C ALA A 138 -6.33 -1.67 21.80
N VAL A 139 -7.21 -1.46 20.82
CA VAL A 139 -6.85 -1.18 19.44
C VAL A 139 -7.57 0.10 19.04
N VAL A 140 -6.82 1.08 18.54
CA VAL A 140 -7.37 2.34 18.05
C VAL A 140 -7.53 2.26 16.54
N VAL A 141 -8.75 2.58 16.07
CA VAL A 141 -9.06 2.71 14.65
C VAL A 141 -9.02 4.17 14.27
N TYR A 142 -8.26 4.48 13.22
CA TYR A 142 -8.11 5.83 12.70
C TYR A 142 -8.00 5.83 11.18
N TYR A 143 -8.16 7.00 10.58
CA TYR A 143 -8.03 7.21 9.15
C TYR A 143 -6.82 8.10 8.87
N TYR A 144 -6.01 7.67 7.93
CA TYR A 144 -4.84 8.38 7.45
C TYR A 144 -4.85 8.39 5.91
N GLY A 145 -4.84 9.57 5.30
CA GLY A 145 -4.93 9.69 3.85
C GLY A 145 -6.18 9.02 3.24
N GLY A 146 -7.29 8.97 4.00
CA GLY A 146 -8.52 8.29 3.59
C GLY A 146 -8.54 6.76 3.79
N SER A 147 -7.43 6.15 4.20
CA SER A 147 -7.35 4.71 4.50
C SER A 147 -7.63 4.45 5.97
N ARG A 148 -8.45 3.42 6.25
CA ARG A 148 -8.66 2.91 7.60
C ARG A 148 -7.44 2.14 8.06
N ILE A 149 -6.95 2.47 9.24
CA ILE A 149 -5.78 1.86 9.88
C ILE A 149 -6.13 1.48 11.31
N GLU A 150 -5.52 0.41 11.79
CA GLU A 150 -5.63 -0.07 13.15
C GLU A 150 -4.24 -0.09 13.78
N THR A 151 -4.14 0.35 15.03
CA THR A 151 -2.90 0.22 15.80
C THR A 151 -2.61 -1.25 16.13
N LYS A 152 -1.39 -1.54 16.48
CA LYS A 152 -1.10 -2.81 17.16
C LYS A 152 -1.88 -2.86 18.47
N PRO A 153 -2.31 -4.06 18.90
CA PRO A 153 -2.92 -4.22 20.20
C PRO A 153 -1.99 -3.73 21.32
N VAL A 154 -2.50 -2.84 22.17
CA VAL A 154 -1.78 -2.30 23.32
C VAL A 154 -2.39 -2.88 24.58
N GLU A 155 -1.56 -3.48 25.42
CA GLU A 155 -2.00 -4.05 26.68
C GLU A 155 -2.53 -2.94 27.62
N VAL A 156 -3.67 -3.19 28.23
CA VAL A 156 -4.25 -2.31 29.24
C VAL A 156 -3.59 -2.61 30.57
N THR A 157 -2.83 -1.66 31.08
CA THR A 157 -2.17 -1.79 32.40
C THR A 157 -3.12 -1.43 33.54
N SER A 158 -3.14 -2.24 34.57
CA SER A 158 -3.94 -2.04 35.79
C SER A 158 -3.07 -1.59 36.96
#